data_e1898d5d349bd3fb51228a98ec0159b4
#
_entry.id   e1898d5d349bd3fb51228a98ec0159b4
#
_cell.length_a   1.000
_cell.length_b   1.000
_cell.length_c   1.000
_cell.angle_alpha   90.00
_cell.angle_beta   90.00
_cell.angle_gamma   90.00
#
_symmetry.space_group_name_H-M   'P 1'
#
loop_
_entity.id
_entity.type
_entity.pdbx_description
1 polymer ?
#
loop_
_entity_poly.entity_id
_entity_poly.type
_entity_poly.pdbx_seq_one_letter_code
_entity_poly.pdbx_strand_id
1 'polypeptide(L)'
;MSEKEVNVILVGAKSIGQYGGYESFINKLLEYHKDEKNLHYFVYCKANGSGCMNISKLPGTKAVNEAEFTYCNARGFLLHVPQIGAAQAIYYDVKALSEACKLIKREQLKNPIVYIMACRIGPFMNHFVKKIHALGGKVYLNPDGHEWMRAKWSTPVRKYWKESERMMVKYADLSICDSKNIEKYIQKEYAGYKPKTTFIAYGSETTPSTMKDNDPKYISWLDEHGLRDGEYYISVGRFVPENNFETMIREFMKSHSTKDFAIITTKDEKFLNALDEKLHFSQDKRIKFVGT
;
A
#
# COMPACT_ATOMS: atom_id res chain seq x y z
N MET A 1 33.25 8.03 -14.93
CA MET A 1 32.13 7.32 -15.59
C MET A 1 30.89 8.16 -15.32
N SER A 2 30.16 8.66 -16.34
CA SER A 2 28.91 9.39 -16.09
C SER A 2 27.95 8.42 -15.42
N GLU A 3 27.44 8.77 -14.26
CA GLU A 3 26.41 7.99 -13.57
C GLU A 3 25.22 7.84 -14.52
N LYS A 4 24.75 6.61 -14.65
CA LYS A 4 23.69 6.27 -15.60
C LYS A 4 22.36 6.83 -15.09
N GLU A 5 21.72 7.65 -15.88
CA GLU A 5 20.38 8.16 -15.59
C GLU A 5 19.36 7.02 -15.47
N VAL A 6 18.56 7.03 -14.41
CA VAL A 6 17.55 6.02 -14.11
C VAL A 6 16.18 6.68 -14.03
N ASN A 7 15.24 6.19 -14.85
CA ASN A 7 13.88 6.69 -14.94
C ASN A 7 12.92 5.63 -14.37
N VAL A 8 12.21 5.95 -13.27
CA VAL A 8 11.29 5.03 -12.60
C VAL A 8 9.87 5.57 -12.67
N ILE A 9 8.98 4.81 -13.27
CA ILE A 9 7.56 5.15 -13.41
C ILE A 9 6.76 4.29 -12.43
N LEU A 10 6.10 4.90 -11.47
CA LEU A 10 5.34 4.24 -10.41
C LEU A 10 3.85 4.22 -10.77
N VAL A 11 3.25 3.03 -10.75
CA VAL A 11 1.85 2.78 -11.09
C VAL A 11 1.20 1.91 -10.02
N GLY A 12 -0.04 2.21 -9.65
CA GLY A 12 -0.84 1.38 -8.75
C GLY A 12 -1.15 2.00 -7.39
N ALA A 13 -0.40 3.00 -6.91
CA ALA A 13 -0.81 3.82 -5.79
C ALA A 13 -1.82 4.88 -6.23
N LYS A 14 -2.70 5.30 -5.34
CA LYS A 14 -3.76 6.29 -5.65
C LYS A 14 -3.26 7.72 -5.50
N SER A 15 -2.27 7.94 -4.64
CA SER A 15 -1.73 9.24 -4.25
C SER A 15 -0.33 9.10 -3.67
N ILE A 16 0.26 10.21 -3.25
CA ILE A 16 1.52 10.25 -2.49
C ILE A 16 1.21 10.77 -1.09
N GLY A 17 1.70 10.09 -0.05
CA GLY A 17 1.61 10.55 1.34
C GLY A 17 0.21 10.56 1.97
N GLN A 18 -0.82 10.11 1.28
CA GLN A 18 -2.14 9.88 1.87
C GLN A 18 -2.18 8.55 2.63
N TYR A 19 -3.28 8.27 3.33
CA TYR A 19 -3.44 7.01 4.03
C TYR A 19 -3.46 5.82 3.08
N GLY A 20 -2.48 4.92 3.23
CA GLY A 20 -2.35 3.69 2.47
C GLY A 20 -0.90 3.18 2.44
N GLY A 21 -0.72 1.86 2.33
CA GLY A 21 0.61 1.25 2.35
C GLY A 21 1.49 1.72 1.19
N TYR A 22 0.97 1.68 -0.03
CA TYR A 22 1.70 2.13 -1.21
C TYR A 22 1.92 3.64 -1.24
N GLU A 23 0.92 4.41 -0.79
CA GLU A 23 0.97 5.86 -0.72
C GLU A 23 2.08 6.34 0.24
N SER A 24 2.18 5.68 1.41
CA SER A 24 3.23 5.93 2.40
C SER A 24 4.60 5.47 1.91
N PHE A 25 4.67 4.29 1.27
CA PHE A 25 5.90 3.76 0.71
C PHE A 25 6.47 4.70 -0.37
N ILE A 26 5.64 5.12 -1.33
CA ILE A 26 6.09 6.06 -2.38
C ILE A 26 6.57 7.37 -1.77
N ASN A 27 5.84 7.92 -0.80
CA ASN A 27 6.23 9.15 -0.14
C ASN A 27 7.65 9.02 0.46
N LYS A 28 7.88 7.99 1.25
CA LYS A 28 9.17 7.73 1.88
C LYS A 28 10.29 7.47 0.87
N LEU A 29 9.98 6.75 -0.20
CA LEU A 29 10.93 6.50 -1.31
C LEU A 29 11.37 7.81 -1.97
N LEU A 30 10.44 8.72 -2.25
CA LEU A 30 10.73 10.01 -2.86
C LEU A 30 11.48 10.95 -1.90
N GLU A 31 11.10 10.98 -0.62
CA GLU A 31 11.79 11.75 0.41
C GLU A 31 13.25 11.29 0.55
N TYR A 32 13.49 9.97 0.55
CA TYR A 32 14.82 9.39 0.67
C TYR A 32 15.72 9.73 -0.52
N HIS A 33 15.17 9.73 -1.74
CA HIS A 33 15.94 9.99 -2.97
C HIS A 33 15.84 11.45 -3.47
N LYS A 34 15.31 12.37 -2.67
CA LYS A 34 15.05 13.76 -3.12
C LYS A 34 16.27 14.49 -3.68
N ASP A 35 17.47 14.14 -3.21
CA ASP A 35 18.73 14.78 -3.59
C ASP A 35 19.49 13.99 -4.68
N GLU A 36 18.96 12.85 -5.13
CA GLU A 36 19.57 12.00 -6.16
C GLU A 36 19.34 12.59 -7.56
N LYS A 37 20.40 13.14 -8.15
CA LYS A 37 20.32 13.88 -9.43
C LYS A 37 20.09 13.00 -10.66
N ASN A 38 20.55 11.74 -10.59
CA ASN A 38 20.48 10.81 -11.73
C ASN A 38 19.28 9.85 -11.64
N LEU A 39 18.40 10.03 -10.66
CA LEU A 39 17.23 9.22 -10.45
C LEU A 39 15.96 10.06 -10.57
N HIS A 40 15.14 9.78 -11.58
CA HIS A 40 13.93 10.51 -11.90
C HIS A 40 12.71 9.64 -11.68
N TYR A 41 11.76 10.15 -10.90
CA TYR A 41 10.50 9.48 -10.64
C TYR A 41 9.34 10.13 -11.39
N PHE A 42 8.45 9.28 -11.89
CA PHE A 42 7.19 9.65 -12.53
C PHE A 42 6.07 8.89 -11.83
N VAL A 43 5.14 9.59 -11.18
CA VAL A 43 4.13 8.95 -10.33
C VAL A 43 2.74 9.26 -10.84
N TYR A 44 1.98 8.23 -11.22
CA TYR A 44 0.59 8.41 -11.54
C TYR A 44 -0.27 8.36 -10.29
N CYS A 45 -1.18 9.33 -10.15
CA CYS A 45 -2.10 9.49 -9.03
C CYS A 45 -3.53 9.66 -9.53
N LYS A 46 -4.51 9.29 -8.69
CA LYS A 46 -5.92 9.58 -8.98
C LYS A 46 -6.22 11.05 -8.77
N ALA A 47 -6.95 11.65 -9.70
CA ALA A 47 -7.44 13.02 -9.58
C ALA A 47 -8.74 13.14 -8.78
N ASN A 48 -9.50 12.03 -8.65
CA ASN A 48 -10.84 12.05 -8.05
C ASN A 48 -11.20 10.73 -7.35
N GLY A 49 -12.23 10.79 -6.51
CA GLY A 49 -12.74 9.65 -5.75
C GLY A 49 -11.91 9.32 -4.50
N SER A 50 -12.24 8.20 -3.85
CA SER A 50 -11.61 7.81 -2.59
C SER A 50 -10.10 7.62 -2.72
N GLY A 51 -9.33 8.23 -1.82
CA GLY A 51 -7.88 8.16 -1.76
C GLY A 51 -7.17 8.91 -2.89
N CYS A 52 -7.84 9.82 -3.60
CA CYS A 52 -7.22 10.64 -4.65
C CYS A 52 -6.15 11.57 -4.07
N MET A 53 -5.25 12.00 -4.94
CA MET A 53 -4.20 12.96 -4.57
C MET A 53 -4.81 14.30 -4.14
N ASN A 54 -4.34 14.80 -3.03
CA ASN A 54 -4.60 16.15 -2.59
C ASN A 54 -3.28 16.90 -2.46
N ILE A 55 -2.97 17.70 -3.46
CA ILE A 55 -1.70 18.45 -3.56
C ILE A 55 -1.53 19.38 -2.35
N SER A 56 -2.60 20.03 -1.88
CA SER A 56 -2.53 20.98 -0.76
C SER A 56 -2.22 20.31 0.60
N LYS A 57 -2.44 18.99 0.71
CA LYS A 57 -2.17 18.23 1.94
C LYS A 57 -0.78 17.60 1.99
N LEU A 58 0.02 17.74 0.94
CA LEU A 58 1.39 17.22 0.91
C LEU A 58 2.37 18.40 0.84
N PRO A 59 3.01 18.80 1.95
CA PRO A 59 3.96 19.92 1.98
C PRO A 59 5.12 19.70 0.99
N GLY A 60 5.54 20.77 0.31
CA GLY A 60 6.60 20.70 -0.70
C GLY A 60 6.14 20.35 -2.11
N THR A 61 4.86 20.03 -2.29
CA THR A 61 4.28 19.81 -3.62
C THR A 61 4.04 21.14 -4.34
N LYS A 62 4.33 21.18 -5.64
CA LYS A 62 4.08 22.35 -6.50
C LYS A 62 3.26 21.93 -7.71
N ALA A 63 2.11 22.54 -7.91
CA ALA A 63 1.31 22.35 -9.13
C ALA A 63 2.07 22.92 -10.35
N VAL A 64 2.14 22.17 -11.43
CA VAL A 64 2.66 22.59 -12.73
C VAL A 64 1.50 23.06 -13.62
N ASN A 65 0.43 22.27 -13.65
CA ASN A 65 -0.84 22.57 -14.32
C ASN A 65 -1.96 21.74 -13.66
N GLU A 66 -3.15 21.71 -14.24
CA GLU A 66 -4.31 20.97 -13.70
C GLU A 66 -4.10 19.44 -13.59
N ALA A 67 -3.20 18.90 -14.39
CA ALA A 67 -2.96 17.44 -14.47
C ALA A 67 -1.56 17.01 -14.01
N GLU A 68 -0.69 17.96 -13.67
CA GLU A 68 0.71 17.67 -13.34
C GLU A 68 1.18 18.49 -12.14
N PHE A 69 2.00 17.86 -11.29
CA PHE A 69 2.65 18.49 -10.13
C PHE A 69 4.07 17.96 -9.95
N THR A 70 4.87 18.64 -9.14
CA THR A 70 6.19 18.14 -8.71
C THR A 70 6.22 17.94 -7.21
N TYR A 71 6.96 16.93 -6.76
CA TYR A 71 7.23 16.64 -5.36
C TYR A 71 8.57 15.96 -5.22
N CYS A 72 9.46 16.48 -4.34
CA CYS A 72 10.86 16.04 -4.27
C CYS A 72 11.50 16.03 -5.68
N ASN A 73 12.08 14.90 -6.10
CA ASN A 73 12.63 14.70 -7.45
C ASN A 73 11.66 13.99 -8.40
N ALA A 74 10.35 14.02 -8.10
CA ALA A 74 9.32 13.35 -8.88
C ALA A 74 8.42 14.33 -9.64
N ARG A 75 7.95 13.89 -10.81
CA ARG A 75 6.81 14.45 -11.52
C ARG A 75 5.59 13.58 -11.28
N GLY A 76 4.52 14.18 -10.76
CA GLY A 76 3.25 13.52 -10.50
C GLY A 76 2.22 13.86 -11.55
N PHE A 77 1.40 12.88 -11.96
CA PHE A 77 0.36 13.01 -12.96
C PHE A 77 -1.01 12.63 -12.40
N LEU A 78 -1.99 13.50 -12.55
CA LEU A 78 -3.35 13.30 -12.07
C LEU A 78 -4.22 12.67 -13.16
N LEU A 79 -4.81 11.51 -12.85
CA LEU A 79 -5.70 10.78 -13.76
C LEU A 79 -7.13 10.77 -13.23
N HIS A 80 -8.06 11.33 -14.00
CA HIS A 80 -9.48 11.17 -13.74
C HIS A 80 -9.93 9.74 -14.03
N VAL A 81 -10.70 9.16 -13.12
CA VAL A 81 -11.22 7.80 -13.21
C VAL A 81 -12.75 7.80 -13.03
N PRO A 82 -13.48 6.98 -13.84
CA PRO A 82 -14.93 6.88 -13.72
C PRO A 82 -15.32 6.15 -12.42
N GLN A 83 -16.51 6.44 -11.91
CA GLN A 83 -17.08 5.81 -10.72
C GLN A 83 -17.76 4.48 -11.09
N ILE A 84 -16.96 3.45 -11.33
CA ILE A 84 -17.39 2.12 -11.79
C ILE A 84 -17.17 1.03 -10.73
N GLY A 85 -17.30 1.39 -9.46
CA GLY A 85 -17.16 0.45 -8.33
C GLY A 85 -15.78 -0.22 -8.29
N ALA A 86 -15.74 -1.53 -8.02
CA ALA A 86 -14.50 -2.28 -7.86
C ALA A 86 -13.60 -2.30 -9.11
N ALA A 87 -14.18 -2.19 -10.31
CA ALA A 87 -13.44 -2.14 -11.56
C ALA A 87 -12.63 -0.85 -11.73
N GLN A 88 -12.90 0.19 -10.92
CA GLN A 88 -12.17 1.45 -10.96
C GLN A 88 -10.66 1.27 -10.78
N ALA A 89 -10.23 0.35 -9.92
CA ALA A 89 -8.81 0.12 -9.67
C ALA A 89 -8.11 -0.47 -10.90
N ILE A 90 -8.77 -1.39 -11.60
CA ILE A 90 -8.26 -1.99 -12.84
C ILE A 90 -8.19 -0.92 -13.94
N TYR A 91 -9.26 -0.15 -14.11
CA TYR A 91 -9.30 0.94 -15.10
C TYR A 91 -8.18 1.96 -14.85
N TYR A 92 -7.97 2.34 -13.58
CA TYR A 92 -6.93 3.29 -13.20
C TYR A 92 -5.53 2.79 -13.58
N ASP A 93 -5.19 1.55 -13.23
CA ASP A 93 -3.87 0.99 -13.52
C ASP A 93 -3.64 0.83 -15.02
N VAL A 94 -4.65 0.39 -15.78
CA VAL A 94 -4.58 0.29 -17.26
C VAL A 94 -4.39 1.68 -17.89
N LYS A 95 -5.12 2.69 -17.42
CA LYS A 95 -4.97 4.08 -17.88
C LYS A 95 -3.58 4.61 -17.56
N ALA A 96 -3.10 4.42 -16.33
CA ALA A 96 -1.77 4.85 -15.90
C ALA A 96 -0.67 4.22 -16.76
N LEU A 97 -0.74 2.92 -17.06
CA LEU A 97 0.21 2.25 -17.94
C LEU A 97 0.14 2.74 -19.39
N SER A 98 -1.06 3.04 -19.88
CA SER A 98 -1.22 3.64 -21.20
C SER A 98 -0.55 5.00 -21.29
N GLU A 99 -0.76 5.87 -20.29
CA GLU A 99 -0.12 7.18 -20.22
C GLU A 99 1.40 7.06 -19.97
N ALA A 100 1.86 6.09 -19.17
CA ALA A 100 3.27 5.78 -19.00
C ALA A 100 3.96 5.44 -20.33
N CYS A 101 3.34 4.60 -21.16
CA CYS A 101 3.88 4.31 -22.49
C CYS A 101 3.94 5.54 -23.42
N LYS A 102 2.96 6.44 -23.33
CA LYS A 102 2.96 7.70 -24.07
C LYS A 102 4.07 8.63 -23.58
N LEU A 103 4.24 8.73 -22.25
CA LEU A 103 5.30 9.53 -21.61
C LEU A 103 6.68 9.05 -22.05
N ILE A 104 6.96 7.75 -21.96
CA ILE A 104 8.25 7.15 -22.37
C ILE A 104 8.54 7.52 -23.82
N LYS A 105 7.57 7.39 -24.73
CA LYS A 105 7.74 7.71 -26.14
C LYS A 105 7.94 9.20 -26.38
N ARG A 106 7.13 10.06 -25.74
CA ARG A 106 7.16 11.51 -25.93
C ARG A 106 8.47 12.12 -25.45
N GLU A 107 8.96 11.69 -24.30
CA GLU A 107 10.14 12.23 -23.67
C GLU A 107 11.41 11.41 -23.95
N GLN A 108 11.29 10.36 -24.76
CA GLN A 108 12.40 9.48 -25.13
C GLN A 108 13.20 8.95 -23.94
N LEU A 109 12.49 8.59 -22.85
CA LEU A 109 13.12 8.13 -21.61
C LEU A 109 13.99 6.91 -21.87
N LYS A 110 15.26 6.98 -21.45
CA LYS A 110 16.21 5.89 -21.65
C LYS A 110 16.08 4.84 -20.55
N ASN A 111 15.98 3.57 -20.95
CA ASN A 111 15.90 2.41 -20.05
C ASN A 111 14.90 2.58 -18.87
N PRO A 112 13.65 3.02 -19.13
CA PRO A 112 12.71 3.29 -18.06
C PRO A 112 12.33 1.98 -17.36
N ILE A 113 12.14 2.07 -16.04
CA ILE A 113 11.59 1.00 -15.21
C ILE A 113 10.15 1.37 -14.88
N VAL A 114 9.19 0.57 -15.33
CA VAL A 114 7.79 0.72 -14.92
C VAL A 114 7.54 -0.22 -13.75
N TYR A 115 7.34 0.34 -12.55
CA TYR A 115 7.12 -0.41 -11.33
C TYR A 115 5.64 -0.39 -10.97
N ILE A 116 5.01 -1.57 -11.05
CA ILE A 116 3.57 -1.77 -10.86
C ILE A 116 3.33 -2.31 -9.46
N MET A 117 2.42 -1.68 -8.72
CA MET A 117 2.03 -2.08 -7.37
C MET A 117 0.71 -2.82 -7.39
N ALA A 118 0.69 -4.02 -6.82
CA ALA A 118 -0.38 -5.00 -6.79
C ALA A 118 -0.73 -5.65 -8.13
N CYS A 119 -1.34 -6.83 -8.04
CA CYS A 119 -1.61 -7.71 -9.18
C CYS A 119 -3.01 -7.51 -9.76
N ARG A 120 -3.40 -6.27 -10.19
CA ARG A 120 -4.78 -5.97 -10.61
C ARG A 120 -5.07 -6.19 -12.07
N ILE A 121 -4.05 -6.20 -12.94
CA ILE A 121 -4.22 -6.06 -14.40
C ILE A 121 -3.71 -7.25 -15.21
N GLY A 122 -3.69 -8.44 -14.62
CA GLY A 122 -3.18 -9.65 -15.25
C GLY A 122 -3.57 -9.86 -16.71
N PRO A 123 -4.87 -9.76 -17.09
CA PRO A 123 -5.30 -9.90 -18.48
C PRO A 123 -4.64 -8.92 -19.46
N PHE A 124 -4.22 -7.76 -19.00
CA PHE A 124 -3.59 -6.71 -19.81
C PHE A 124 -2.06 -6.72 -19.75
N MET A 125 -1.49 -7.46 -18.79
CA MET A 125 -0.05 -7.40 -18.47
C MET A 125 0.84 -7.71 -19.67
N ASN A 126 0.57 -8.79 -20.39
CA ASN A 126 1.37 -9.17 -21.58
C ASN A 126 1.42 -8.07 -22.65
N HIS A 127 0.30 -7.39 -22.89
CA HIS A 127 0.23 -6.28 -23.84
C HIS A 127 1.16 -5.14 -23.42
N PHE A 128 1.07 -4.70 -22.14
CA PHE A 128 1.88 -3.60 -21.66
C PHE A 128 3.36 -3.95 -21.57
N VAL A 129 3.71 -5.16 -21.12
CA VAL A 129 5.10 -5.62 -21.10
C VAL A 129 5.74 -5.55 -22.48
N LYS A 130 5.08 -6.11 -23.50
CA LYS A 130 5.57 -6.03 -24.89
C LYS A 130 5.76 -4.60 -25.37
N LYS A 131 4.81 -3.72 -25.04
CA LYS A 131 4.87 -2.31 -25.42
C LYS A 131 6.00 -1.56 -24.72
N ILE A 132 6.20 -1.80 -23.42
CA ILE A 132 7.27 -1.18 -22.63
C ILE A 132 8.64 -1.70 -23.11
N HIS A 133 8.76 -2.99 -23.38
CA HIS A 133 9.99 -3.57 -23.95
C HIS A 133 10.33 -2.96 -25.32
N ALA A 134 9.34 -2.79 -26.20
CA ALA A 134 9.53 -2.12 -27.49
C ALA A 134 9.99 -0.65 -27.37
N LEU A 135 9.74 -0.02 -26.20
CA LEU A 135 10.22 1.30 -25.85
C LEU A 135 11.55 1.29 -25.05
N GLY A 136 12.22 0.13 -24.96
CA GLY A 136 13.50 -0.03 -24.27
C GLY A 136 13.41 -0.10 -22.74
N GLY A 137 12.20 -0.24 -22.19
CA GLY A 137 11.96 -0.29 -20.75
C GLY A 137 11.90 -1.71 -20.17
N LYS A 138 11.74 -1.77 -18.85
CA LYS A 138 11.50 -3.00 -18.08
C LYS A 138 10.27 -2.83 -17.19
N VAL A 139 9.63 -3.95 -16.84
CA VAL A 139 8.47 -3.97 -15.95
C VAL A 139 8.81 -4.71 -14.67
N TYR A 140 8.78 -3.99 -13.56
CA TYR A 140 8.93 -4.54 -12.22
C TYR A 140 7.55 -4.62 -11.56
N LEU A 141 7.35 -5.61 -10.72
CA LEU A 141 6.09 -5.89 -10.05
C LEU A 141 6.31 -5.99 -8.54
N ASN A 142 5.52 -5.26 -7.77
CA ASN A 142 5.29 -5.60 -6.37
C ASN A 142 4.03 -6.48 -6.32
N PRO A 143 4.14 -7.79 -6.00
CA PRO A 143 2.99 -8.68 -6.02
C PRO A 143 2.01 -8.43 -4.87
N ASP A 144 2.37 -7.59 -3.88
CA ASP A 144 1.63 -7.44 -2.61
C ASP A 144 1.58 -8.78 -1.83
N GLY A 145 0.59 -8.93 -0.97
CA GLY A 145 0.28 -10.22 -0.32
C GLY A 145 -0.83 -10.97 -1.07
N HIS A 146 -1.35 -12.02 -0.46
CA HIS A 146 -2.40 -12.88 -1.02
C HIS A 146 -3.76 -12.15 -1.14
N GLU A 147 -3.88 -11.13 -2.01
CA GLU A 147 -5.12 -10.34 -2.12
C GLU A 147 -6.34 -11.23 -2.43
N TRP A 148 -6.14 -12.33 -3.20
CA TRP A 148 -7.18 -13.30 -3.51
C TRP A 148 -7.69 -14.09 -2.28
N MET A 149 -6.97 -14.10 -1.15
CA MET A 149 -7.42 -14.75 0.09
C MET A 149 -8.28 -13.86 0.97
N ARG A 150 -8.35 -12.55 0.69
CA ARG A 150 -9.06 -11.60 1.59
C ARG A 150 -10.55 -11.90 1.70
N ALA A 151 -11.05 -11.87 2.93
CA ALA A 151 -12.43 -12.21 3.28
C ALA A 151 -13.47 -11.33 2.58
N LYS A 152 -13.15 -10.07 2.28
CA LYS A 152 -14.04 -9.12 1.60
C LYS A 152 -14.43 -9.50 0.17
N TRP A 153 -13.69 -10.42 -0.47
CA TRP A 153 -13.90 -10.79 -1.87
C TRP A 153 -14.82 -12.01 -2.03
N SER A 154 -15.77 -11.90 -2.95
CA SER A 154 -16.58 -13.06 -3.39
C SER A 154 -15.73 -14.07 -4.17
N THR A 155 -16.20 -15.32 -4.28
CA THR A 155 -15.46 -16.39 -4.97
C THR A 155 -15.05 -16.04 -6.41
N PRO A 156 -15.89 -15.43 -7.27
CA PRO A 156 -15.48 -15.04 -8.62
C PRO A 156 -14.35 -13.98 -8.60
N VAL A 157 -14.44 -13.02 -7.66
CA VAL A 157 -13.41 -11.97 -7.53
C VAL A 157 -12.09 -12.57 -7.04
N ARG A 158 -12.12 -13.52 -6.10
CA ARG A 158 -10.91 -14.26 -5.66
C ARG A 158 -10.25 -15.00 -6.82
N LYS A 159 -11.02 -15.66 -7.68
CA LYS A 159 -10.51 -16.32 -8.88
C LYS A 159 -9.84 -15.31 -9.83
N TYR A 160 -10.48 -14.17 -10.06
CA TYR A 160 -9.88 -13.10 -10.86
C TYR A 160 -8.52 -12.65 -10.29
N TRP A 161 -8.46 -12.38 -8.98
CA TRP A 161 -7.23 -11.96 -8.34
C TRP A 161 -6.11 -12.99 -8.46
N LYS A 162 -6.42 -14.28 -8.25
CA LYS A 162 -5.45 -15.38 -8.38
C LYS A 162 -4.91 -15.49 -9.80
N GLU A 163 -5.79 -15.44 -10.80
CA GLU A 163 -5.40 -15.48 -12.21
C GLU A 163 -4.64 -14.23 -12.64
N SER A 164 -5.03 -13.07 -12.14
CA SER A 164 -4.33 -11.82 -12.39
C SER A 164 -2.92 -11.86 -11.82
N GLU A 165 -2.74 -12.30 -10.56
CA GLU A 165 -1.43 -12.51 -9.95
C GLU A 165 -0.56 -13.45 -10.81
N ARG A 166 -1.09 -14.60 -11.21
CA ARG A 166 -0.41 -15.57 -12.05
C ARG A 166 0.11 -14.95 -13.36
N MET A 167 -0.76 -14.20 -14.05
CA MET A 167 -0.38 -13.55 -15.32
C MET A 167 0.65 -12.44 -15.10
N MET A 168 0.51 -11.63 -14.04
CA MET A 168 1.43 -10.54 -13.78
C MET A 168 2.80 -11.05 -13.39
N VAL A 169 2.89 -12.06 -12.54
CA VAL A 169 4.17 -12.71 -12.18
C VAL A 169 4.82 -13.38 -13.41
N LYS A 170 4.02 -14.03 -14.26
CA LYS A 170 4.53 -14.67 -15.49
C LYS A 170 5.26 -13.69 -16.42
N TYR A 171 4.76 -12.46 -16.55
CA TYR A 171 5.24 -11.52 -17.55
C TYR A 171 6.16 -10.42 -16.99
N ALA A 172 6.24 -10.24 -15.69
CA ALA A 172 7.14 -9.25 -15.10
C ALA A 172 8.62 -9.62 -15.33
N ASP A 173 9.46 -8.62 -15.54
CA ASP A 173 10.92 -8.80 -15.64
C ASP A 173 11.54 -9.10 -14.28
N LEU A 174 10.94 -8.56 -13.21
CA LEU A 174 11.36 -8.76 -11.83
C LEU A 174 10.17 -8.58 -10.88
N SER A 175 9.96 -9.51 -9.96
CA SER A 175 9.03 -9.34 -8.85
C SER A 175 9.80 -8.92 -7.60
N ILE A 176 9.51 -7.73 -7.08
CA ILE A 176 10.08 -7.18 -5.84
C ILE A 176 9.11 -7.47 -4.72
N CYS A 177 9.42 -8.47 -3.90
CA CYS A 177 8.58 -8.91 -2.80
C CYS A 177 8.93 -8.15 -1.53
N ASP A 178 7.94 -7.75 -0.75
CA ASP A 178 8.12 -7.02 0.51
C ASP A 178 8.47 -7.92 1.70
N SER A 179 8.28 -9.22 1.57
CA SER A 179 8.64 -10.21 2.58
C SER A 179 9.28 -11.46 1.98
N LYS A 180 10.17 -12.08 2.74
CA LYS A 180 10.78 -13.37 2.37
C LYS A 180 9.74 -14.48 2.18
N ASN A 181 8.62 -14.40 2.89
CA ASN A 181 7.55 -15.39 2.76
C ASN A 181 6.78 -15.22 1.45
N ILE A 182 6.53 -13.97 1.03
CA ILE A 182 5.93 -13.68 -0.27
C ILE A 182 6.88 -14.10 -1.40
N GLU A 183 8.18 -13.83 -1.28
CA GLU A 183 9.15 -14.28 -2.27
C GLU A 183 9.14 -15.82 -2.43
N LYS A 184 9.21 -16.56 -1.32
CA LYS A 184 9.13 -18.03 -1.33
C LYS A 184 7.81 -18.53 -1.93
N TYR A 185 6.71 -17.86 -1.62
CA TYR A 185 5.41 -18.18 -2.18
C TYR A 185 5.40 -18.00 -3.71
N ILE A 186 5.84 -16.84 -4.22
CA ILE A 186 5.91 -16.54 -5.66
C ILE A 186 6.80 -17.57 -6.38
N GLN A 187 7.96 -17.87 -5.83
CA GLN A 187 8.89 -18.85 -6.41
C GLN A 187 8.30 -20.26 -6.45
N LYS A 188 7.60 -20.68 -5.40
CA LYS A 188 7.00 -22.02 -5.29
C LYS A 188 5.74 -22.13 -6.16
N GLU A 189 4.81 -21.20 -5.99
CA GLU A 189 3.49 -21.23 -6.64
C GLU A 189 3.59 -21.08 -8.17
N TYR A 190 4.53 -20.26 -8.62
CA TYR A 190 4.72 -19.97 -10.03
C TYR A 190 6.02 -20.53 -10.62
N ALA A 191 6.57 -21.59 -10.01
CA ALA A 191 7.84 -22.23 -10.40
C ALA A 191 7.91 -22.56 -11.91
N GLY A 192 6.77 -22.95 -12.51
CA GLY A 192 6.68 -23.26 -13.96
C GLY A 192 7.02 -22.08 -14.89
N TYR A 193 6.94 -20.85 -14.40
CA TYR A 193 7.29 -19.65 -15.16
C TYR A 193 8.70 -19.16 -14.87
N LYS A 194 9.40 -19.74 -13.87
CA LYS A 194 10.74 -19.34 -13.41
C LYS A 194 10.85 -17.83 -13.14
N PRO A 195 9.95 -17.25 -12.30
CA PRO A 195 9.92 -15.82 -12.08
C PRO A 195 11.24 -15.34 -11.46
N LYS A 196 11.74 -14.23 -11.96
CA LYS A 196 12.84 -13.52 -11.29
C LYS A 196 12.27 -12.78 -10.09
N THR A 197 12.82 -13.00 -8.91
CA THR A 197 12.36 -12.39 -7.67
C THR A 197 13.52 -11.75 -6.92
N THR A 198 13.19 -10.78 -6.11
CA THR A 198 14.06 -10.23 -5.07
C THR A 198 13.23 -9.82 -3.88
N PHE A 199 13.84 -9.82 -2.70
CA PHE A 199 13.22 -9.37 -1.46
C PHE A 199 13.76 -7.99 -1.09
N ILE A 200 12.87 -7.03 -0.94
CA ILE A 200 13.17 -5.70 -0.39
C ILE A 200 12.05 -5.37 0.61
N ALA A 201 12.35 -5.42 1.90
CA ALA A 201 11.37 -5.06 2.94
C ALA A 201 11.01 -3.59 2.88
N TYR A 202 9.77 -3.28 3.26
CA TYR A 202 9.44 -1.90 3.59
C TYR A 202 10.28 -1.44 4.79
N GLY A 203 10.71 -0.17 4.71
CA GLY A 203 11.37 0.48 5.83
C GLY A 203 10.39 0.84 6.95
N SER A 204 10.95 1.19 8.09
CA SER A 204 10.21 1.79 9.21
C SER A 204 10.90 3.05 9.69
N GLU A 205 10.12 3.95 10.30
CA GLU A 205 10.69 5.08 11.02
C GLU A 205 11.40 4.56 12.27
N THR A 206 12.68 4.86 12.40
CA THR A 206 13.52 4.41 13.53
C THR A 206 13.84 5.53 14.50
N THR A 207 13.43 6.77 14.19
CA THR A 207 13.63 7.91 15.09
C THR A 207 12.77 7.73 16.34
N PRO A 208 13.37 7.67 17.54
CA PRO A 208 12.58 7.57 18.77
C PRO A 208 11.61 8.74 18.92
N SER A 209 10.46 8.47 19.52
CA SER A 209 9.52 9.54 19.88
C SER A 209 10.21 10.55 20.82
N THR A 210 9.97 11.83 20.57
CA THR A 210 10.39 12.91 21.47
C THR A 210 9.40 13.14 22.61
N MET A 211 8.23 12.51 22.55
CA MET A 211 7.21 12.56 23.60
C MET A 211 7.72 11.86 24.85
N LYS A 212 7.61 12.51 25.98
CA LYS A 212 7.99 11.97 27.30
C LYS A 212 6.78 11.36 27.98
N ASP A 213 7.02 10.47 28.94
CA ASP A 213 5.93 9.82 29.70
C ASP A 213 5.08 10.83 30.52
N ASN A 214 5.64 11.98 30.84
CA ASN A 214 4.92 13.07 31.50
C ASN A 214 4.39 14.15 30.55
N ASP A 215 4.36 13.90 29.23
CA ASP A 215 3.79 14.86 28.27
C ASP A 215 2.28 15.05 28.56
N PRO A 216 1.79 16.27 28.70
CA PRO A 216 0.37 16.52 28.99
C PRO A 216 -0.58 15.91 27.97
N LYS A 217 -0.19 15.81 26.69
CA LYS A 217 -1.00 15.19 25.64
C LYS A 217 -1.12 13.69 25.86
N TYR A 218 -0.03 13.04 26.27
CA TYR A 218 -0.04 11.61 26.58
C TYR A 218 -0.90 11.31 27.79
N ILE A 219 -0.73 12.08 28.87
CA ILE A 219 -1.54 11.95 30.10
C ILE A 219 -3.02 12.16 29.81
N SER A 220 -3.36 13.24 29.09
CA SER A 220 -4.75 13.52 28.70
C SER A 220 -5.36 12.38 27.85
N TRP A 221 -4.58 11.78 26.94
CA TRP A 221 -5.02 10.64 26.16
C TRP A 221 -5.27 9.39 27.01
N LEU A 222 -4.41 9.11 27.99
CA LEU A 222 -4.61 8.02 28.95
C LEU A 222 -5.91 8.20 29.76
N ASP A 223 -6.11 9.41 30.29
CA ASP A 223 -7.29 9.76 31.10
C ASP A 223 -8.58 9.66 30.27
N GLU A 224 -8.58 10.20 29.05
CA GLU A 224 -9.73 10.13 28.12
C GLU A 224 -10.17 8.69 27.86
N HIS A 225 -9.22 7.76 27.76
CA HIS A 225 -9.49 6.35 27.47
C HIS A 225 -9.52 5.46 28.71
N GLY A 226 -9.37 6.05 29.90
CA GLY A 226 -9.35 5.34 31.17
C GLY A 226 -8.22 4.31 31.26
N LEU A 227 -7.08 4.61 30.64
CA LEU A 227 -5.88 3.77 30.66
C LEU A 227 -4.90 4.26 31.72
N ARG A 228 -3.99 3.39 32.14
CA ARG A 228 -2.88 3.73 33.04
C ARG A 228 -1.57 3.39 32.36
N ASP A 229 -0.58 4.27 32.49
CA ASP A 229 0.73 4.08 31.89
C ASP A 229 1.36 2.75 32.30
N GLY A 230 1.90 2.01 31.33
CA GLY A 230 2.48 0.69 31.54
C GLY A 230 1.49 -0.42 31.89
N GLU A 231 0.19 -0.12 32.13
CA GLU A 231 -0.83 -1.07 32.54
C GLU A 231 -1.81 -1.46 31.42
N TYR A 232 -1.36 -1.44 30.17
CA TYR A 232 -2.16 -1.91 29.05
C TYR A 232 -1.30 -2.61 27.96
N TYR A 233 -1.94 -3.50 27.22
CA TYR A 233 -1.45 -4.00 25.94
C TYR A 233 -2.06 -3.15 24.82
N ILE A 234 -1.34 -2.99 23.71
CA ILE A 234 -1.82 -2.18 22.59
C ILE A 234 -1.81 -3.00 21.29
N SER A 235 -2.86 -2.86 20.50
CA SER A 235 -2.92 -3.33 19.13
C SER A 235 -3.31 -2.19 18.21
N VAL A 236 -2.54 -2.00 17.13
CA VAL A 236 -2.78 -0.94 16.14
C VAL A 236 -2.98 -1.58 14.77
N GLY A 237 -4.09 -1.31 14.12
CA GLY A 237 -4.33 -1.87 12.79
C GLY A 237 -5.75 -1.66 12.27
N ARG A 238 -5.98 -2.04 11.01
CA ARG A 238 -7.33 -2.02 10.44
C ARG A 238 -8.18 -3.11 11.11
N PHE A 239 -9.41 -2.78 11.48
CA PHE A 239 -10.34 -3.71 12.10
C PHE A 239 -10.97 -4.63 11.05
N VAL A 240 -10.20 -5.61 10.61
CA VAL A 240 -10.58 -6.58 9.56
C VAL A 240 -10.22 -8.00 9.99
N PRO A 241 -10.92 -9.03 9.51
CA PRO A 241 -10.68 -10.43 9.92
C PRO A 241 -9.23 -10.87 9.72
N GLU A 242 -8.57 -10.42 8.66
CA GLU A 242 -7.20 -10.76 8.33
C GLU A 242 -6.17 -10.33 9.38
N ASN A 243 -6.49 -9.34 10.21
CA ASN A 243 -5.64 -8.87 11.30
C ASN A 243 -5.86 -9.63 12.62
N ASN A 244 -6.64 -10.71 12.59
CA ASN A 244 -6.84 -11.64 13.72
C ASN A 244 -7.37 -11.02 15.03
N PHE A 245 -8.12 -9.92 14.96
CA PHE A 245 -8.72 -9.30 16.15
C PHE A 245 -9.60 -10.27 16.93
N GLU A 246 -10.33 -11.17 16.26
CA GLU A 246 -11.09 -12.23 16.94
C GLU A 246 -10.21 -13.07 17.85
N THR A 247 -9.07 -13.53 17.34
CA THR A 247 -8.14 -14.36 18.12
C THR A 247 -7.54 -13.56 19.28
N MET A 248 -7.08 -12.33 19.02
CA MET A 248 -6.49 -11.49 20.06
C MET A 248 -7.47 -11.22 21.20
N ILE A 249 -8.70 -10.80 20.89
CA ILE A 249 -9.74 -10.52 21.86
C ILE A 249 -10.11 -11.78 22.64
N ARG A 250 -10.39 -12.89 21.94
CA ARG A 250 -10.76 -14.14 22.57
C ARG A 250 -9.69 -14.67 23.54
N GLU A 251 -8.43 -14.64 23.15
CA GLU A 251 -7.36 -15.15 24.00
C GLU A 251 -7.03 -14.16 25.15
N PHE A 252 -7.16 -12.85 24.91
CA PHE A 252 -7.04 -11.86 25.97
C PHE A 252 -8.12 -12.04 27.05
N MET A 253 -9.39 -12.26 26.67
CA MET A 253 -10.50 -12.50 27.62
C MET A 253 -10.25 -13.74 28.49
N LYS A 254 -9.58 -14.77 27.95
CA LYS A 254 -9.20 -15.98 28.72
C LYS A 254 -8.02 -15.74 29.64
N SER A 255 -7.28 -14.67 29.43
CA SER A 255 -6.08 -14.38 30.25
C SER A 255 -6.46 -13.90 31.65
N HIS A 256 -5.58 -14.17 32.61
CA HIS A 256 -5.69 -13.63 33.98
C HIS A 256 -5.02 -12.25 34.12
N SER A 257 -4.76 -11.55 33.01
CA SER A 257 -4.16 -10.22 33.03
C SER A 257 -5.07 -9.23 33.74
N THR A 258 -4.49 -8.40 34.59
CA THR A 258 -5.16 -7.26 35.21
C THR A 258 -5.02 -5.98 34.38
N LYS A 259 -4.21 -6.02 33.31
CA LYS A 259 -3.99 -4.90 32.38
C LYS A 259 -5.13 -4.77 31.39
N ASP A 260 -5.30 -3.57 30.87
CA ASP A 260 -6.25 -3.30 29.78
C ASP A 260 -5.72 -3.75 28.42
N PHE A 261 -6.61 -3.91 27.45
CA PHE A 261 -6.28 -4.16 26.06
C PHE A 261 -6.81 -3.01 25.20
N ALA A 262 -5.93 -2.07 24.85
CA ALA A 262 -6.22 -0.91 24.04
C ALA A 262 -6.13 -1.27 22.54
N ILE A 263 -7.19 -1.04 21.79
CA ILE A 263 -7.28 -1.32 20.36
C ILE A 263 -7.42 0.01 19.61
N ILE A 264 -6.34 0.40 18.91
CA ILE A 264 -6.31 1.59 18.04
C ILE A 264 -6.73 1.16 16.64
N THR A 265 -7.93 1.54 16.24
CA THR A 265 -8.50 1.21 14.93
C THR A 265 -9.67 2.10 14.56
N THR A 266 -9.90 2.29 13.26
CA THR A 266 -11.20 2.75 12.77
C THR A 266 -12.17 1.59 12.79
N LYS A 267 -13.26 1.70 13.54
CA LYS A 267 -14.25 0.63 13.70
C LYS A 267 -15.01 0.39 12.40
N ASP A 268 -15.17 -0.87 12.05
CA ASP A 268 -16.20 -1.36 11.13
C ASP A 268 -17.34 -1.89 11.98
N GLU A 269 -18.43 -1.15 12.07
CA GLU A 269 -19.56 -1.48 12.97
C GLU A 269 -20.15 -2.85 12.67
N LYS A 270 -20.21 -3.26 11.42
CA LYS A 270 -20.73 -4.59 11.05
C LYS A 270 -19.85 -5.71 11.59
N PHE A 271 -18.53 -5.57 11.43
CA PHE A 271 -17.59 -6.55 11.95
C PHE A 271 -17.51 -6.51 13.47
N LEU A 272 -17.60 -5.33 14.07
CA LEU A 272 -17.62 -5.16 15.53
C LEU A 272 -18.81 -5.88 16.16
N ASN A 273 -20.02 -5.64 15.66
CA ASN A 273 -21.25 -6.26 16.16
C ASN A 273 -21.22 -7.78 15.99
N ALA A 274 -20.82 -8.29 14.82
CA ALA A 274 -20.69 -9.73 14.59
C ALA A 274 -19.67 -10.39 15.52
N LEU A 275 -18.59 -9.67 15.85
CA LEU A 275 -17.57 -10.15 16.77
C LEU A 275 -18.06 -10.14 18.22
N ASP A 276 -18.81 -9.12 18.62
CA ASP A 276 -19.37 -9.03 19.96
C ASP A 276 -20.51 -10.05 20.19
N GLU A 277 -21.36 -10.29 19.20
CA GLU A 277 -22.36 -11.37 19.24
C GLU A 277 -21.70 -12.75 19.49
N LYS A 278 -20.51 -12.96 18.94
CA LYS A 278 -19.77 -14.21 19.06
C LYS A 278 -19.01 -14.37 20.36
N LEU A 279 -18.38 -13.31 20.82
CA LEU A 279 -17.41 -13.34 21.96
C LEU A 279 -17.96 -12.70 23.23
N HIS A 280 -18.96 -11.82 23.14
CA HIS A 280 -19.47 -10.99 24.23
C HIS A 280 -18.38 -10.15 24.90
N PHE A 281 -17.42 -9.67 24.07
CA PHE A 281 -16.26 -8.95 24.58
C PHE A 281 -16.61 -7.58 25.21
N SER A 282 -17.73 -7.00 24.86
CA SER A 282 -18.24 -5.76 25.46
C SER A 282 -18.48 -5.87 26.96
N GLN A 283 -18.63 -7.11 27.49
CA GLN A 283 -18.76 -7.37 28.93
C GLN A 283 -17.41 -7.33 29.66
N ASP A 284 -16.28 -7.45 28.96
CA ASP A 284 -14.95 -7.37 29.54
C ASP A 284 -14.44 -5.91 29.53
N LYS A 285 -14.54 -5.23 30.67
CA LYS A 285 -14.19 -3.82 30.83
C LYS A 285 -12.72 -3.51 30.54
N ARG A 286 -11.86 -4.54 30.46
CA ARG A 286 -10.44 -4.38 30.12
C ARG A 286 -10.23 -4.12 28.62
N ILE A 287 -11.21 -4.44 27.77
CA ILE A 287 -11.09 -4.25 26.31
C ILE A 287 -11.60 -2.86 25.95
N LYS A 288 -10.70 -2.04 25.39
CA LYS A 288 -10.95 -0.63 25.11
C LYS A 288 -10.61 -0.30 23.65
N PHE A 289 -11.62 0.17 22.93
CA PHE A 289 -11.44 0.71 21.58
C PHE A 289 -11.19 2.22 21.69
N VAL A 290 -9.97 2.64 21.45
CA VAL A 290 -9.49 4.01 21.73
C VAL A 290 -9.43 4.92 20.50
N GLY A 291 -10.05 4.49 19.38
CA GLY A 291 -10.12 5.30 18.16
C GLY A 291 -8.83 5.22 17.30
N THR A 292 -8.60 6.24 16.48
CA THR A 292 -7.43 6.39 15.58
C THR A 292 -6.87 7.79 15.69
#